data_0539f02b774396b2d5dccf1572641082
#
_entry.id   0539f02b774396b2d5dccf1572641082
#
_cell.length_a   1.000
_cell.length_b   1.000
_cell.length_c   1.000
_cell.angle_alpha   90.00
_cell.angle_beta   90.00
_cell.angle_gamma   90.00
#
_symmetry.space_group_name_H-M   'P 1'
#
loop_
_entity.id
_entity.type
_entity.pdbx_description
1 polymer ?
#
loop_
_entity_poly.entity_id
_entity_poly.type
_entity_poly.pdbx_seq_one_letter_code
_entity_poly.pdbx_strand_id
1 'polypeptide(L)'
;MNGNDKLEQSSNIMVELIHSLKSSDLNDLCDAAEAAIIDGGGFGWLASPSRDVLESYWNGVLLIPERDLLVGRLDGVIAGSCQVLRPARNNEAQSFSCNLTTNFVAPWARGHGLSAKLIKAAEAQVKEYGFDLLNLDVRETQLAAIRLFENLGYSKFGEHPYYASVRGSYV
;
A
#
# COMPACT_ATOMS: atom_id res chain seq x y z
N MET A 1 16.29 -41.12 -18.55
CA MET A 1 15.06 -40.32 -18.69
C MET A 1 14.60 -39.95 -17.30
N ASN A 2 15.05 -38.81 -16.77
CA ASN A 2 14.58 -38.31 -15.49
C ASN A 2 14.05 -36.90 -15.76
N GLY A 3 12.74 -36.86 -15.97
CA GLY A 3 11.99 -35.61 -16.01
C GLY A 3 11.89 -35.02 -14.60
N ASN A 4 12.64 -33.97 -14.30
CA ASN A 4 12.41 -33.11 -13.15
C ASN A 4 11.21 -32.21 -13.49
N ASP A 5 10.00 -32.70 -13.25
CA ASP A 5 8.81 -31.88 -13.13
C ASP A 5 8.94 -31.08 -11.82
N LYS A 6 9.62 -29.94 -11.88
CA LYS A 6 9.44 -28.88 -10.88
C LYS A 6 8.05 -28.34 -11.10
N LEU A 7 7.09 -28.82 -10.33
CA LEU A 7 5.82 -28.13 -10.11
C LEU A 7 6.18 -26.72 -9.57
N GLU A 8 6.14 -25.74 -10.46
CA GLU A 8 6.11 -24.34 -10.04
C GLU A 8 4.81 -24.16 -9.24
N GLN A 9 4.92 -24.26 -7.93
CA GLN A 9 3.83 -23.89 -7.04
C GLN A 9 3.58 -22.38 -7.26
N SER A 10 2.54 -22.06 -8.03
CA SER A 10 2.13 -20.67 -8.20
C SER A 10 1.71 -20.13 -6.84
N SER A 11 2.42 -19.11 -6.36
CA SER A 11 2.10 -18.45 -5.09
C SER A 11 0.66 -17.95 -5.11
N ASN A 12 -0.09 -18.23 -4.04
CA ASN A 12 -1.46 -17.78 -3.90
C ASN A 12 -1.48 -16.33 -3.42
N ILE A 13 -1.98 -15.42 -4.28
CA ILE A 13 -2.09 -14.00 -3.97
C ILE A 13 -3.55 -13.61 -3.82
N MET A 14 -3.90 -13.05 -2.67
CA MET A 14 -5.23 -12.54 -2.36
C MET A 14 -5.15 -11.11 -1.87
N VAL A 15 -6.13 -10.28 -2.25
CA VAL A 15 -6.31 -8.92 -1.73
C VAL A 15 -7.70 -8.81 -1.15
N GLU A 16 -7.81 -8.20 0.02
CA GLU A 16 -9.08 -8.03 0.72
C GLU A 16 -9.16 -6.67 1.44
N LEU A 17 -10.37 -6.15 1.54
CA LEU A 17 -10.71 -4.99 2.35
C LEU A 17 -10.89 -5.44 3.80
N ILE A 18 -10.20 -4.78 4.72
CA ILE A 18 -10.19 -5.12 6.15
C ILE A 18 -11.06 -4.15 6.93
N HIS A 19 -11.99 -4.69 7.69
CA HIS A 19 -12.83 -3.93 8.64
C HIS A 19 -12.45 -4.18 10.10
N SER A 20 -11.72 -5.25 10.38
CA SER A 20 -11.19 -5.58 11.70
C SER A 20 -9.90 -6.40 11.56
N LEU A 21 -8.96 -6.20 12.45
CA LEU A 21 -7.71 -6.95 12.50
C LEU A 21 -7.78 -8.01 13.60
N LYS A 22 -7.55 -9.26 13.22
CA LYS A 22 -7.25 -10.34 14.18
C LYS A 22 -5.82 -10.18 14.65
N SER A 23 -5.48 -10.76 15.80
CA SER A 23 -4.11 -10.66 16.35
C SER A 23 -3.05 -11.18 15.38
N SER A 24 -3.32 -12.28 14.64
CA SER A 24 -2.41 -12.79 13.61
C SER A 24 -2.20 -11.80 12.48
N ASP A 25 -3.28 -11.20 11.97
CA ASP A 25 -3.24 -10.25 10.86
C ASP A 25 -2.53 -8.96 11.26
N LEU A 26 -2.74 -8.49 12.50
CA LEU A 26 -2.03 -7.34 13.05
C LEU A 26 -0.53 -7.61 13.14
N ASN A 27 -0.14 -8.81 13.58
CA ASN A 27 1.25 -9.24 13.63
C ASN A 27 1.89 -9.24 12.25
N ASP A 28 1.28 -9.92 11.29
CA ASP A 28 1.77 -10.00 9.91
C ASP A 28 1.92 -8.61 9.29
N LEU A 29 0.91 -7.75 9.48
CA LEU A 29 0.90 -6.39 8.92
C LEU A 29 2.01 -5.51 9.53
N CYS A 30 2.25 -5.63 10.83
CA CYS A 30 3.36 -4.95 11.48
C CYS A 30 4.72 -5.46 10.98
N ASP A 31 4.91 -6.77 10.85
CA ASP A 31 6.15 -7.38 10.36
C ASP A 31 6.43 -6.97 8.91
N ALA A 32 5.40 -6.98 8.06
CA ALA A 32 5.51 -6.54 6.67
C ALA A 32 5.84 -5.05 6.56
N ALA A 33 5.22 -4.21 7.40
CA ALA A 33 5.46 -2.78 7.45
C ALA A 33 6.89 -2.46 7.94
N GLU A 34 7.33 -3.09 9.03
CA GLU A 34 8.68 -2.96 9.56
C GLU A 34 9.73 -3.31 8.50
N ALA A 35 9.57 -4.45 7.84
CA ALA A 35 10.47 -4.87 6.76
C ALA A 35 10.53 -3.85 5.63
N ALA A 36 9.39 -3.27 5.22
CA ALA A 36 9.33 -2.25 4.18
C ALA A 36 9.98 -0.93 4.62
N ILE A 37 9.81 -0.52 5.88
CA ILE A 37 10.43 0.69 6.43
C ILE A 37 11.95 0.56 6.47
N ILE A 38 12.46 -0.58 6.95
CA ILE A 38 13.90 -0.88 7.01
C ILE A 38 14.52 -0.85 5.61
N ASP A 39 13.81 -1.33 4.60
CA ASP A 39 14.25 -1.31 3.20
C ASP A 39 14.14 0.08 2.54
N GLY A 40 13.67 1.11 3.26
CA GLY A 40 13.51 2.47 2.76
C GLY A 40 12.23 2.76 2.01
N GLY A 41 11.30 1.80 1.95
CA GLY A 41 9.95 1.95 1.39
C GLY A 41 8.93 2.51 2.38
N GLY A 42 9.37 3.14 3.46
CA GLY A 42 8.52 3.63 4.53
C GLY A 42 7.54 4.72 4.09
N PHE A 43 6.31 4.59 4.55
CA PHE A 43 5.20 5.51 4.31
C PHE A 43 5.16 6.56 5.43
N GLY A 44 6.18 7.45 5.43
CA GLY A 44 6.34 8.54 6.41
C GLY A 44 7.36 8.25 7.51
N TRP A 45 7.70 6.99 7.81
CA TRP A 45 8.78 6.65 8.72
C TRP A 45 10.12 6.53 8.00
N LEU A 46 11.15 7.10 8.59
CA LEU A 46 12.54 6.98 8.14
C LEU A 46 13.29 5.85 8.87
N ALA A 47 12.79 5.46 10.02
CA ALA A 47 13.25 4.31 10.81
C ALA A 47 12.03 3.59 11.38
N SER A 48 12.14 2.28 11.58
CA SER A 48 11.04 1.51 12.15
C SER A 48 10.74 1.98 13.57
N PRO A 49 9.49 2.34 13.87
CA PRO A 49 9.07 2.62 15.24
C PRO A 49 8.98 1.32 16.05
N SER A 50 8.71 1.43 17.36
CA SER A 50 8.45 0.25 18.19
C SER A 50 7.19 -0.50 17.74
N ARG A 51 7.10 -1.77 18.10
CA ARG A 51 5.95 -2.63 17.80
C ARG A 51 4.62 -2.01 18.25
N ASP A 52 4.56 -1.52 19.47
CA ASP A 52 3.36 -0.89 20.04
C ASP A 52 2.88 0.31 19.24
N VAL A 53 3.79 1.08 18.65
CA VAL A 53 3.47 2.21 17.78
C VAL A 53 2.88 1.73 16.47
N LEU A 54 3.43 0.67 15.86
CA LEU A 54 2.88 0.08 14.64
C LEU A 54 1.49 -0.51 14.88
N GLU A 55 1.30 -1.26 15.96
CA GLU A 55 0.00 -1.82 16.33
C GLU A 55 -1.06 -0.72 16.57
N SER A 56 -0.67 0.33 17.30
CA SER A 56 -1.53 1.48 17.53
C SER A 56 -1.89 2.21 16.23
N TYR A 57 -0.93 2.34 15.31
CA TYR A 57 -1.17 2.92 13.99
C TYR A 57 -2.21 2.12 13.20
N TRP A 58 -2.03 0.81 13.08
CA TRP A 58 -2.94 -0.02 12.28
C TRP A 58 -4.35 -0.11 12.88
N ASN A 59 -4.46 -0.19 14.20
CA ASN A 59 -5.74 -0.10 14.88
C ASN A 59 -6.39 1.28 14.66
N GLY A 60 -5.60 2.36 14.68
CA GLY A 60 -6.07 3.71 14.44
C GLY A 60 -6.59 3.92 13.00
N VAL A 61 -5.98 3.26 12.01
CA VAL A 61 -6.43 3.33 10.61
C VAL A 61 -7.89 2.90 10.47
N LEU A 62 -8.30 1.84 11.15
CA LEU A 62 -9.66 1.30 11.09
C LEU A 62 -10.71 2.15 11.81
N LEU A 63 -10.29 3.14 12.61
CA LEU A 63 -11.19 4.05 13.32
C LEU A 63 -11.56 5.27 12.46
N ILE A 64 -10.91 5.48 11.32
CA ILE A 64 -11.12 6.64 10.45
C ILE A 64 -12.19 6.27 9.40
N PRO A 65 -13.41 6.85 9.46
CA PRO A 65 -14.51 6.45 8.57
C PRO A 65 -14.23 6.65 7.09
N GLU A 66 -13.40 7.64 6.73
CA GLU A 66 -13.05 7.95 5.34
C GLU A 66 -11.88 7.12 4.81
N ARG A 67 -11.33 6.20 5.62
CA ARG A 67 -10.14 5.43 5.28
C ARG A 67 -10.44 3.95 5.19
N ASP A 68 -10.14 3.38 4.05
CA ASP A 68 -10.24 1.94 3.80
C ASP A 68 -8.85 1.32 3.80
N LEU A 69 -8.70 0.19 4.47
CA LEU A 69 -7.46 -0.59 4.51
C LEU A 69 -7.61 -1.84 3.64
N LEU A 70 -6.85 -1.91 2.56
CA LEU A 70 -6.71 -3.13 1.78
C LEU A 70 -5.39 -3.82 2.15
N VAL A 71 -5.44 -5.12 2.39
CA VAL A 71 -4.26 -5.95 2.63
C VAL A 71 -4.05 -6.95 1.52
N GLY A 72 -2.80 -7.21 1.22
CA GLY A 72 -2.39 -8.22 0.26
C GLY A 72 -1.70 -9.38 0.96
N ARG A 73 -2.18 -10.60 0.69
CA ARG A 73 -1.60 -11.83 1.22
C ARG A 73 -0.83 -12.58 0.16
N LEU A 74 0.29 -13.13 0.57
CA LEU A 74 1.06 -14.12 -0.18
C LEU A 74 1.03 -15.41 0.63
N ASP A 75 0.46 -16.47 0.05
CA ASP A 75 0.30 -17.78 0.71
C ASP A 75 -0.36 -17.71 2.10
N GLY A 76 -1.34 -16.80 2.26
CA GLY A 76 -2.12 -16.61 3.48
C GLY A 76 -1.55 -15.58 4.48
N VAL A 77 -0.28 -15.18 4.35
CA VAL A 77 0.39 -14.19 5.22
C VAL A 77 0.22 -12.78 4.65
N ILE A 78 -0.12 -11.79 5.47
CA ILE A 78 -0.17 -10.40 5.02
C ILE A 78 1.25 -9.94 4.67
N ALA A 79 1.43 -9.56 3.41
CA ALA A 79 2.72 -9.19 2.83
C ALA A 79 2.80 -7.75 2.33
N GLY A 80 1.70 -7.02 2.41
CA GLY A 80 1.62 -5.63 2.00
C GLY A 80 0.25 -5.05 2.21
N SER A 81 0.13 -3.74 2.05
CA SER A 81 -1.16 -3.04 2.11
C SER A 81 -1.17 -1.79 1.24
N CYS A 82 -2.36 -1.27 1.03
CA CYS A 82 -2.59 0.11 0.62
C CYS A 82 -3.83 0.65 1.32
N GLN A 83 -3.94 1.98 1.37
CA GLN A 83 -5.10 2.64 1.96
C GLN A 83 -5.73 3.57 0.93
N VAL A 84 -7.05 3.56 0.87
CA VAL A 84 -7.83 4.54 0.12
C VAL A 84 -8.38 5.56 1.09
N LEU A 85 -8.04 6.82 0.91
CA LEU A 85 -8.57 7.94 1.68
C LEU A 85 -9.61 8.68 0.84
N ARG A 86 -10.85 8.61 1.26
CA ARG A 86 -11.97 9.34 0.66
C ARG A 86 -11.96 10.79 1.12
N PRO A 87 -12.47 11.74 0.33
CA PRO A 87 -12.57 13.14 0.74
C PRO A 87 -13.48 13.29 1.95
N ALA A 88 -13.19 14.26 2.81
CA ALA A 88 -14.07 14.62 3.90
C ALA A 88 -15.44 15.09 3.35
N ARG A 89 -16.53 14.81 4.06
CA ARG A 89 -17.89 15.09 3.61
C ARG A 89 -18.19 16.56 3.28
N ASN A 90 -17.46 17.48 3.89
CA ASN A 90 -17.58 18.93 3.64
C ASN A 90 -16.67 19.43 2.52
N ASN A 91 -15.93 18.55 1.85
CA ASN A 91 -15.06 18.90 0.72
C ASN A 91 -15.79 18.62 -0.61
N GLU A 92 -16.79 19.42 -0.91
CA GLU A 92 -17.62 19.27 -2.11
C GLU A 92 -16.80 19.40 -3.40
N ALA A 93 -15.82 20.30 -3.43
CA ALA A 93 -14.98 20.55 -4.61
C ALA A 93 -14.10 19.36 -5.01
N GLN A 94 -13.80 18.46 -4.09
CA GLN A 94 -13.01 17.25 -4.33
C GLN A 94 -13.81 15.97 -4.13
N SER A 95 -15.15 16.05 -4.08
CA SER A 95 -16.03 14.91 -3.81
C SER A 95 -16.00 13.82 -4.89
N PHE A 96 -15.28 14.02 -5.97
CA PHE A 96 -15.10 13.07 -7.06
C PHE A 96 -13.78 12.27 -6.99
N SER A 97 -12.91 12.54 -6.02
CA SER A 97 -11.56 11.97 -5.99
C SER A 97 -11.18 11.37 -4.66
N CYS A 98 -10.42 10.28 -4.70
CA CYS A 98 -9.78 9.64 -3.55
C CYS A 98 -8.26 9.73 -3.65
N ASN A 99 -7.58 9.44 -2.53
CA ASN A 99 -6.13 9.35 -2.49
C ASN A 99 -5.69 7.93 -2.09
N LEU A 100 -4.76 7.35 -2.85
CA LEU A 100 -4.07 6.13 -2.47
C LEU A 100 -2.88 6.49 -1.58
N THR A 101 -2.83 5.92 -0.41
CA THR A 101 -1.76 6.17 0.56
C THR A 101 -1.21 4.86 1.11
N THR A 102 -0.07 4.92 1.79
CA THR A 102 0.49 3.78 2.54
C THR A 102 0.56 2.50 1.71
N ASN A 103 0.95 2.65 0.42
CA ASN A 103 1.09 1.50 -0.47
C ASN A 103 2.50 0.91 -0.33
N PHE A 104 2.58 -0.33 0.13
CA PHE A 104 3.84 -1.06 0.24
C PHE A 104 3.65 -2.57 0.07
N VAL A 105 4.74 -3.24 -0.29
CA VAL A 105 4.89 -4.69 -0.24
C VAL A 105 6.22 -5.00 0.45
N ALA A 106 6.18 -5.91 1.40
CA ALA A 106 7.36 -6.36 2.12
C ALA A 106 8.42 -6.89 1.12
N PRO A 107 9.73 -6.63 1.36
CA PRO A 107 10.79 -7.02 0.42
C PRO A 107 10.75 -8.50 0.04
N TRP A 108 10.47 -9.37 0.99
CA TRP A 108 10.40 -10.83 0.79
C TRP A 108 9.23 -11.29 -0.09
N ALA A 109 8.20 -10.45 -0.29
CA ALA A 109 7.01 -10.75 -1.10
C ALA A 109 7.00 -10.04 -2.46
N ARG A 110 8.06 -9.34 -2.82
CA ARG A 110 8.17 -8.66 -4.12
C ARG A 110 8.35 -9.65 -5.25
N GLY A 111 8.09 -9.19 -6.47
CA GLY A 111 8.20 -10.05 -7.67
C GLY A 111 7.01 -10.94 -7.97
N HIS A 112 6.04 -11.06 -7.05
CA HIS A 112 4.84 -11.88 -7.22
C HIS A 112 3.63 -11.11 -7.78
N GLY A 113 3.77 -9.83 -8.12
CA GLY A 113 2.68 -9.01 -8.65
C GLY A 113 1.69 -8.49 -7.60
N LEU A 114 1.98 -8.64 -6.30
CA LEU A 114 1.09 -8.26 -5.21
C LEU A 114 0.77 -6.77 -5.22
N SER A 115 1.76 -5.89 -5.48
CA SER A 115 1.54 -4.44 -5.52
C SER A 115 0.55 -4.04 -6.60
N ALA A 116 0.67 -4.60 -7.81
CA ALA A 116 -0.28 -4.35 -8.89
C ALA A 116 -1.70 -4.81 -8.54
N LYS A 117 -1.84 -5.96 -7.84
CA LYS A 117 -3.15 -6.45 -7.38
C LYS A 117 -3.75 -5.54 -6.31
N LEU A 118 -2.95 -5.05 -5.37
CA LEU A 118 -3.40 -4.07 -4.35
C LEU A 118 -3.93 -2.80 -5.01
N ILE A 119 -3.19 -2.22 -5.95
CA ILE A 119 -3.60 -0.99 -6.65
C ILE A 119 -4.90 -1.22 -7.43
N LYS A 120 -5.00 -2.32 -8.18
CA LYS A 120 -6.22 -2.65 -8.93
C LYS A 120 -7.43 -2.89 -8.02
N ALA A 121 -7.23 -3.48 -6.85
CA ALA A 121 -8.31 -3.63 -5.86
C ALA A 121 -8.74 -2.27 -5.29
N ALA A 122 -7.79 -1.36 -5.03
CA ALA A 122 -8.09 0.00 -4.62
C ALA A 122 -8.87 0.77 -5.70
N GLU A 123 -8.48 0.66 -6.97
CA GLU A 123 -9.21 1.25 -8.11
C GLU A 123 -10.64 0.72 -8.20
N ALA A 124 -10.82 -0.59 -8.04
CA ALA A 124 -12.14 -1.21 -8.05
C ALA A 124 -13.02 -0.70 -6.90
N GLN A 125 -12.46 -0.57 -5.69
CA GLN A 125 -13.15 -0.05 -4.52
C GLN A 125 -13.56 1.43 -4.70
N VAL A 126 -12.65 2.26 -5.23
CA VAL A 126 -12.92 3.68 -5.55
C VAL A 126 -14.06 3.82 -6.54
N LYS A 127 -14.05 3.00 -7.60
CA LYS A 127 -15.12 2.96 -8.60
C LYS A 127 -16.46 2.48 -8.03
N GLU A 128 -16.45 1.47 -7.16
CA GLU A 128 -17.65 0.96 -6.47
C GLU A 128 -18.31 2.05 -5.61
N TYR A 129 -17.52 2.89 -4.97
CA TYR A 129 -18.01 4.06 -4.22
C TYR A 129 -18.48 5.21 -5.10
N GLY A 130 -18.32 5.14 -6.41
CA GLY A 130 -18.75 6.16 -7.36
C GLY A 130 -17.79 7.35 -7.51
N PHE A 131 -16.51 7.17 -7.13
CA PHE A 131 -15.49 8.19 -7.38
C PHE A 131 -14.84 7.99 -8.75
N ASP A 132 -14.46 9.10 -9.38
CA ASP A 132 -13.93 9.12 -10.75
C ASP A 132 -12.40 9.10 -10.80
N LEU A 133 -11.72 9.49 -9.70
CA LEU A 133 -10.28 9.72 -9.71
C LEU A 133 -9.62 9.15 -8.46
N LEU A 134 -8.48 8.48 -8.66
CA LEU A 134 -7.58 8.03 -7.61
C LEU A 134 -6.21 8.71 -7.78
N ASN A 135 -5.88 9.61 -6.86
CA ASN A 135 -4.60 10.31 -6.81
C ASN A 135 -3.62 9.60 -5.88
N LEU A 136 -2.34 9.83 -6.10
CA LEU A 136 -1.27 9.38 -5.21
C LEU A 136 -0.05 10.29 -5.32
N ASP A 137 0.76 10.28 -4.28
CA ASP A 137 2.08 10.89 -4.27
C ASP A 137 3.15 9.82 -4.14
N VAL A 138 4.26 9.98 -4.84
CA VAL A 138 5.41 9.09 -4.78
C VAL A 138 6.69 9.90 -4.79
N ARG A 139 7.64 9.55 -3.92
CA ARG A 139 8.95 10.20 -3.91
C ARG A 139 9.71 9.85 -5.20
N GLU A 140 10.41 10.84 -5.78
CA GLU A 140 11.18 10.66 -7.01
C GLU A 140 12.25 9.56 -6.91
N THR A 141 12.72 9.25 -5.70
CA THR A 141 13.68 8.19 -5.42
C THR A 141 13.08 6.78 -5.51
N GLN A 142 11.76 6.64 -5.54
CA GLN A 142 11.05 5.35 -5.59
C GLN A 142 10.79 4.91 -7.04
N LEU A 143 11.85 4.72 -7.82
CA LEU A 143 11.76 4.43 -9.26
C LEU A 143 10.93 3.19 -9.61
N ALA A 144 10.96 2.16 -8.77
CA ALA A 144 10.19 0.95 -8.99
C ALA A 144 8.67 1.20 -8.83
N ALA A 145 8.28 2.04 -7.86
CA ALA A 145 6.89 2.44 -7.66
C ALA A 145 6.40 3.33 -8.82
N ILE A 146 7.21 4.29 -9.25
CA ILE A 146 6.89 5.16 -10.40
C ILE A 146 6.60 4.31 -11.63
N ARG A 147 7.51 3.39 -12.00
CA ARG A 147 7.32 2.50 -13.15
C ARG A 147 6.07 1.63 -13.02
N LEU A 148 5.76 1.16 -11.81
CA LEU A 148 4.57 0.36 -11.57
C LEU A 148 3.30 1.18 -11.85
N PHE A 149 3.21 2.40 -11.32
CA PHE A 149 2.05 3.28 -11.54
C PHE A 149 1.92 3.67 -13.02
N GLU A 150 3.01 4.02 -13.71
CA GLU A 150 3.00 4.31 -15.14
C GLU A 150 2.50 3.11 -15.96
N ASN A 151 2.94 1.89 -15.64
CA ASN A 151 2.48 0.66 -16.29
C ASN A 151 1.00 0.35 -16.02
N LEU A 152 0.44 0.85 -14.92
CA LEU A 152 -0.98 0.76 -14.59
C LEU A 152 -1.81 1.88 -15.22
N GLY A 153 -1.18 2.82 -15.96
CA GLY A 153 -1.86 3.89 -16.66
C GLY A 153 -1.96 5.20 -15.89
N TYR A 154 -1.29 5.32 -14.75
CA TYR A 154 -1.23 6.59 -14.04
C TYR A 154 -0.35 7.60 -14.78
N SER A 155 -0.76 8.85 -14.74
CA SER A 155 -0.04 9.96 -15.36
C SER A 155 0.44 10.94 -14.30
N LYS A 156 1.69 11.39 -14.43
CA LYS A 156 2.21 12.48 -13.60
C LYS A 156 1.50 13.78 -13.98
N PHE A 157 0.89 14.44 -13.01
CA PHE A 157 0.21 15.72 -13.20
C PHE A 157 0.94 16.91 -12.53
N GLY A 158 1.95 16.64 -11.71
CA GLY A 158 2.70 17.70 -11.05
C GLY A 158 3.90 17.18 -10.26
N GLU A 159 4.58 18.13 -9.64
CA GLU A 159 5.66 17.89 -8.68
C GLU A 159 5.40 18.72 -7.43
N HIS A 160 5.67 18.13 -6.28
CA HIS A 160 5.60 18.82 -5.00
C HIS A 160 7.03 19.08 -4.51
N PRO A 161 7.57 20.29 -4.70
CA PRO A 161 8.91 20.63 -4.21
C PRO A 161 8.97 20.44 -2.69
N TYR A 162 10.09 19.91 -2.22
CA TYR A 162 10.30 19.69 -0.77
C TYR A 162 9.22 18.78 -0.13
N TYR A 163 8.80 17.75 -0.85
CA TYR A 163 7.76 16.82 -0.41
C TYR A 163 8.12 16.06 0.87
N ALA A 164 9.36 15.62 0.99
CA ALA A 164 9.84 14.91 2.16
C ALA A 164 11.27 15.32 2.53
N SER A 165 11.60 15.28 3.82
CA SER A 165 12.97 15.42 4.30
C SER A 165 13.52 14.05 4.68
N VAL A 166 14.54 13.61 3.95
CA VAL A 166 15.20 12.33 4.18
C VAL A 166 16.68 12.58 4.46
N ARG A 167 17.12 12.24 5.68
CA ARG A 167 18.51 12.43 6.13
C ARG A 167 19.03 13.87 5.93
N GLY A 168 18.17 14.87 6.12
CA GLY A 168 18.51 16.27 5.99
C GLY A 168 18.50 16.82 4.57
N SER A 169 18.13 16.03 3.59
CA SER A 169 17.90 16.45 2.20
C SER A 169 16.41 16.42 1.88
N TYR A 170 15.95 17.43 1.13
CA TYR A 170 14.58 17.43 0.61
C TYR A 170 14.51 16.60 -0.69
N VAL A 171 13.45 15.84 -0.81
CA VAL A 171 13.11 15.00 -1.97
C VAL A 171 11.65 15.18 -2.32
#